data_783d840c3398d61666d8b79b51aad780
#
_entry.id   783d840c3398d61666d8b79b51aad780
#
_cell.length_a   1.000
_cell.length_b   1.000
_cell.length_c   1.000
_cell.angle_alpha   90.00
_cell.angle_beta   90.00
_cell.angle_gamma   90.00
#
_symmetry.space_group_name_H-M   'P 1'
#
loop_
_entity.id
_entity.type
_entity.pdbx_description
1 polymer ?
#
loop_
_entity_poly.entity_id
_entity_poly.type
_entity_poly.pdbx_seq_one_letter_code
_entity_poly.pdbx_strand_id
1 'polypeptide(L)'
;MEHRPPSHDIIHAPSLEQIGFEEYEPPEGFCPLWRSYRGEGETSGSFHILAPSDRWQIAIHDFTLLHDTVMEFELPEYLSVAWYESISGEEFTPYRRLRAKSIWGFYSGDGGWRGLVHGGVPVKAVSIEVRPEMSRAYLEREYDGQFERVRDAFASLSDDGDSPELRALLAGLWPRPGDEHRSQLYYEGKVFEAMGLIVERTKARRDTSGRAVAPEDRERIQAVALYIDDHCASALTVDDLARAACMSPTKFKECFKA
;
A
#
# COMPACT_ATOMS: atom_id res chain seq x y z
N MET A 1 8.80 -26.61 24.06
CA MET A 1 7.85 -25.72 23.36
C MET A 1 8.30 -24.30 23.71
N GLU A 2 9.07 -23.67 22.85
CA GLU A 2 9.40 -22.26 23.01
C GLU A 2 8.10 -21.45 22.88
N HIS A 3 7.88 -20.59 23.84
CA HIS A 3 6.67 -19.77 23.91
C HIS A 3 6.69 -18.77 22.75
N ARG A 4 5.98 -19.07 21.67
CA ARG A 4 5.81 -18.15 20.54
C ARG A 4 5.16 -16.87 21.08
N PRO A 5 5.74 -15.69 20.84
CA PRO A 5 5.12 -14.44 21.30
C PRO A 5 3.72 -14.30 20.68
N PRO A 6 2.76 -13.70 21.40
CA PRO A 6 1.43 -13.48 20.87
C PRO A 6 1.54 -12.64 19.59
N SER A 7 0.89 -13.09 18.52
CA SER A 7 0.75 -12.28 17.31
C SER A 7 -0.42 -11.33 17.48
N HIS A 8 -0.21 -10.09 17.09
CA HIS A 8 -1.22 -9.02 17.09
C HIS A 8 -1.82 -8.80 15.70
N ASP A 9 -1.63 -9.78 14.80
CA ASP A 9 -2.23 -9.70 13.46
C ASP A 9 -3.75 -9.71 13.55
N ILE A 10 -4.30 -8.56 13.25
CA ILE A 10 -5.74 -8.31 13.20
C ILE A 10 -6.14 -7.78 11.81
N ILE A 11 -5.18 -7.68 10.88
CA ILE A 11 -5.41 -7.12 9.55
C ILE A 11 -5.68 -8.24 8.55
N HIS A 12 -4.77 -9.21 8.45
CA HIS A 12 -4.81 -10.19 7.38
C HIS A 12 -5.40 -11.55 7.79
N ALA A 13 -5.19 -12.03 9.01
CA ALA A 13 -5.61 -13.38 9.39
C ALA A 13 -7.08 -13.69 9.09
N PRO A 14 -8.04 -12.80 9.39
CA PRO A 14 -9.45 -13.07 9.07
C PRO A 14 -9.73 -13.15 7.56
N SER A 15 -8.96 -12.40 6.76
CA SER A 15 -9.11 -12.37 5.31
C SER A 15 -8.45 -13.58 4.63
N LEU A 16 -7.34 -14.06 5.19
CA LEU A 16 -6.62 -15.22 4.67
C LEU A 16 -7.45 -16.50 4.76
N GLU A 17 -8.15 -16.69 5.87
CA GLU A 17 -9.07 -17.84 6.03
C GLU A 17 -10.17 -17.85 4.96
N GLN A 18 -10.70 -16.67 4.57
CA GLN A 18 -11.75 -16.56 3.55
C GLN A 18 -11.28 -16.97 2.16
N ILE A 19 -9.99 -16.87 1.86
CA ILE A 19 -9.39 -17.22 0.57
C ILE A 19 -8.58 -18.53 0.62
N GLY A 20 -8.81 -19.35 1.65
CA GLY A 20 -8.30 -20.73 1.71
C GLY A 20 -6.85 -20.83 2.16
N PHE A 21 -6.39 -19.96 3.05
CA PHE A 21 -5.09 -20.10 3.68
C PHE A 21 -5.20 -20.76 5.05
N GLU A 22 -4.28 -21.69 5.32
CA GLU A 22 -4.12 -22.35 6.62
C GLU A 22 -2.75 -22.04 7.23
N GLU A 23 -2.71 -21.85 8.56
CA GLU A 23 -1.46 -21.58 9.27
C GLU A 23 -0.56 -22.80 9.29
N TYR A 24 0.75 -22.61 9.06
CA TYR A 24 1.78 -23.64 9.14
C TYR A 24 3.07 -23.10 9.76
N GLU A 25 4.01 -23.99 10.12
CA GLU A 25 5.30 -23.58 10.67
C GLU A 25 6.11 -22.78 9.64
N PRO A 26 6.71 -21.64 10.05
CA PRO A 26 7.50 -20.80 9.16
C PRO A 26 8.64 -21.59 8.50
N PRO A 27 8.93 -21.34 7.19
CA PRO A 27 10.04 -21.98 6.51
C PRO A 27 11.41 -21.48 6.99
N GLU A 28 12.48 -22.15 6.54
CA GLU A 28 13.86 -21.72 6.80
C GLU A 28 14.09 -20.26 6.36
N GLY A 29 14.85 -19.50 7.14
CA GLY A 29 15.10 -18.07 6.92
C GLY A 29 14.14 -17.16 7.69
N PHE A 30 13.01 -17.69 8.17
CA PHE A 30 12.07 -16.92 8.96
C PHE A 30 12.37 -17.04 10.46
N CYS A 31 12.53 -15.92 11.16
CA CYS A 31 12.66 -15.95 12.60
C CYS A 31 11.32 -16.33 13.27
N PRO A 32 11.33 -16.78 14.55
CA PRO A 32 10.12 -17.25 15.25
C PRO A 32 9.01 -16.21 15.43
N LEU A 33 9.27 -14.93 15.13
CA LEU A 33 8.27 -13.86 15.18
C LEU A 33 7.27 -13.92 14.03
N TRP A 34 7.61 -14.59 12.93
CA TRP A 34 6.74 -14.72 11.77
C TRP A 34 5.66 -15.78 11.97
N ARG A 35 4.48 -15.50 11.47
CA ARG A 35 3.41 -16.48 11.23
C ARG A 35 3.37 -16.73 9.73
N SER A 36 3.13 -17.97 9.36
CA SER A 36 3.10 -18.40 7.96
C SER A 36 1.80 -19.11 7.65
N TYR A 37 1.27 -18.81 6.49
CA TYR A 37 0.01 -19.35 5.98
C TYR A 37 0.27 -19.93 4.60
N ARG A 38 -0.29 -21.11 4.33
CA ARG A 38 -0.22 -21.80 3.03
C ARG A 38 -1.59 -21.82 2.40
N GLY A 39 -1.66 -21.42 1.13
CA GLY A 39 -2.88 -21.52 0.34
C GLY A 39 -3.19 -22.96 -0.05
N GLU A 40 -4.46 -23.33 0.01
CA GLU A 40 -4.99 -24.65 -0.40
C GLU A 40 -6.11 -24.47 -1.43
N GLY A 41 -6.30 -25.49 -2.28
CA GLY A 41 -7.37 -25.50 -3.27
C GLY A 41 -7.16 -24.53 -4.42
N GLU A 42 -7.93 -23.44 -4.48
CA GLU A 42 -7.87 -22.43 -5.53
C GLU A 42 -6.74 -21.41 -5.34
N THR A 43 -6.07 -21.45 -4.19
CA THR A 43 -4.91 -20.60 -3.87
C THR A 43 -3.70 -21.50 -3.68
N SER A 44 -2.57 -21.14 -4.29
CA SER A 44 -1.30 -21.82 -4.10
C SER A 44 -0.24 -20.83 -3.62
N GLY A 45 0.75 -21.31 -2.84
CA GLY A 45 1.83 -20.48 -2.32
C GLY A 45 1.66 -20.14 -0.84
N SER A 46 2.21 -19.02 -0.40
CA SER A 46 2.28 -18.69 1.02
C SER A 46 2.04 -17.21 1.28
N PHE A 47 1.66 -16.93 2.52
CA PHE A 47 1.54 -15.59 3.06
C PHE A 47 2.22 -15.57 4.44
N HIS A 48 3.03 -14.56 4.71
CA HIS A 48 3.76 -14.51 5.98
C HIS A 48 3.54 -13.14 6.65
N ILE A 49 3.35 -13.17 7.96
CA ILE A 49 3.05 -11.98 8.76
C ILE A 49 3.98 -11.92 9.95
N LEU A 50 4.56 -10.76 10.18
CA LEU A 50 5.29 -10.41 11.38
C LEU A 50 4.55 -9.27 12.06
N ALA A 51 3.87 -9.54 13.16
CA ALA A 51 3.08 -8.59 13.94
C ALA A 51 3.43 -8.71 15.44
N PRO A 52 4.60 -8.20 15.86
CA PRO A 52 5.06 -8.34 17.25
C PRO A 52 4.36 -7.36 18.21
N SER A 53 3.58 -6.44 17.69
CA SER A 53 2.78 -5.48 18.44
C SER A 53 1.50 -5.14 17.68
N ASP A 54 0.57 -4.47 18.36
CA ASP A 54 -0.68 -3.95 17.78
C ASP A 54 -0.50 -2.66 16.96
N ARG A 55 0.73 -2.15 16.82
CA ARG A 55 1.00 -0.85 16.20
C ARG A 55 1.46 -0.94 14.76
N TRP A 56 2.14 -2.02 14.40
CA TRP A 56 2.65 -2.21 13.06
C TRP A 56 2.82 -3.70 12.73
N GLN A 57 2.83 -4.00 11.46
CA GLN A 57 3.16 -5.33 10.94
C GLN A 57 3.88 -5.24 9.61
N ILE A 58 4.53 -6.34 9.25
CA ILE A 58 5.11 -6.58 7.93
C ILE A 58 4.42 -7.81 7.36
N ALA A 59 3.97 -7.72 6.11
CA ALA A 59 3.37 -8.85 5.41
C ALA A 59 4.15 -9.18 4.14
N ILE A 60 4.27 -10.47 3.85
CA ILE A 60 4.88 -10.99 2.62
C ILE A 60 3.84 -11.82 1.90
N HIS A 61 3.58 -11.45 0.66
CA HIS A 61 2.66 -12.12 -0.24
C HIS A 61 3.48 -12.92 -1.25
N ASP A 62 3.32 -14.23 -1.29
CA ASP A 62 3.92 -15.12 -2.28
C ASP A 62 2.93 -16.22 -2.65
N PHE A 63 1.87 -15.84 -3.37
CA PHE A 63 0.81 -16.74 -3.74
C PHE A 63 0.28 -16.50 -5.15
N THR A 64 -0.46 -17.47 -5.65
CA THR A 64 -1.14 -17.39 -6.95
C THR A 64 -2.57 -17.90 -6.79
N LEU A 65 -3.53 -17.15 -7.29
CA LEU A 65 -4.93 -17.58 -7.41
C LEU A 65 -5.10 -18.36 -8.71
N LEU A 66 -5.90 -19.42 -8.69
CA LEU A 66 -6.17 -20.23 -9.88
C LEU A 66 -6.99 -19.47 -10.92
N HIS A 67 -7.94 -18.66 -10.47
CA HIS A 67 -8.88 -17.92 -11.30
C HIS A 67 -8.89 -16.44 -10.94
N ASP A 68 -9.40 -15.61 -11.85
CA ASP A 68 -9.68 -14.20 -11.57
C ASP A 68 -10.64 -14.10 -10.38
N THR A 69 -10.21 -13.44 -9.33
CA THR A 69 -10.94 -13.40 -8.06
C THR A 69 -11.21 -11.98 -7.61
N VAL A 70 -12.48 -11.66 -7.43
CA VAL A 70 -12.88 -10.42 -6.74
C VAL A 70 -12.77 -10.66 -5.24
N MET A 71 -11.95 -9.86 -4.59
CA MET A 71 -11.73 -9.92 -3.15
C MET A 71 -12.29 -8.66 -2.51
N GLU A 72 -12.98 -8.83 -1.39
CA GLU A 72 -13.55 -7.75 -0.60
C GLU A 72 -13.32 -8.06 0.88
N PHE A 73 -12.57 -7.17 1.55
CA PHE A 73 -12.19 -7.36 2.93
C PHE A 73 -12.60 -6.15 3.75
N GLU A 74 -13.32 -6.40 4.84
CA GLU A 74 -13.47 -5.44 5.92
C GLU A 74 -12.18 -5.40 6.73
N LEU A 75 -11.47 -4.30 6.66
CA LEU A 75 -10.17 -4.13 7.29
C LEU A 75 -10.25 -3.05 8.37
N PRO A 76 -9.52 -3.21 9.47
CA PRO A 76 -9.38 -2.13 10.45
C PRO A 76 -8.62 -0.95 9.83
N GLU A 77 -8.68 0.20 10.47
CA GLU A 77 -7.93 1.38 10.03
C GLU A 77 -6.41 1.15 10.12
N TYR A 78 -5.72 1.33 8.99
CA TYR A 78 -4.25 1.32 8.91
C TYR A 78 -3.74 2.07 7.69
N LEU A 79 -2.46 2.43 7.73
CA LEU A 79 -1.70 2.96 6.59
C LEU A 79 -0.74 1.87 6.11
N SER A 80 -0.63 1.69 4.81
CA SER A 80 0.25 0.69 4.21
C SER A 80 1.14 1.29 3.15
N VAL A 81 2.35 0.75 3.04
CA VAL A 81 3.21 0.88 1.88
C VAL A 81 3.65 -0.50 1.44
N ALA A 82 3.45 -0.83 0.18
CA ALA A 82 3.79 -2.13 -0.39
C ALA A 82 4.66 -1.98 -1.64
N TRP A 83 5.66 -2.86 -1.77
CA TRP A 83 6.37 -3.12 -3.00
C TRP A 83 5.83 -4.38 -3.65
N TYR A 84 5.30 -4.26 -4.86
CA TYR A 84 4.85 -5.39 -5.67
C TYR A 84 5.92 -5.75 -6.71
N GLU A 85 6.61 -6.86 -6.49
CA GLU A 85 7.48 -7.45 -7.50
C GLU A 85 6.65 -8.00 -8.67
N SER A 86 5.52 -8.65 -8.34
CA SER A 86 4.56 -9.21 -9.29
C SER A 86 3.14 -9.06 -8.75
N ILE A 87 2.25 -8.60 -9.58
CA ILE A 87 0.80 -8.58 -9.41
C ILE A 87 0.15 -8.19 -10.72
N SER A 88 -1.07 -8.61 -10.96
CA SER A 88 -1.96 -8.11 -12.01
C SER A 88 -3.39 -8.06 -11.49
N GLY A 89 -4.07 -6.95 -11.70
CA GLY A 89 -5.43 -6.76 -11.21
C GLY A 89 -5.85 -5.30 -11.16
N GLU A 90 -6.90 -5.06 -10.43
CA GLU A 90 -7.53 -3.74 -10.27
C GLU A 90 -8.01 -3.56 -8.83
N GLU A 91 -7.77 -2.41 -8.26
CA GLU A 91 -8.40 -1.95 -7.03
C GLU A 91 -9.58 -1.04 -7.38
N PHE A 92 -10.70 -1.14 -6.69
CA PHE A 92 -11.94 -0.47 -7.12
C PHE A 92 -12.21 0.84 -6.38
N THR A 93 -11.61 1.07 -5.22
CA THR A 93 -11.91 2.25 -4.41
C THR A 93 -10.68 2.79 -3.66
N PRO A 94 -10.04 3.85 -4.18
CA PRO A 94 -10.21 4.44 -5.51
C PRO A 94 -9.78 3.49 -6.63
N TYR A 95 -10.36 3.64 -7.82
CA TYR A 95 -9.96 2.79 -8.94
C TYR A 95 -8.49 3.00 -9.30
N ARG A 96 -7.76 1.90 -9.35
CA ARG A 96 -6.39 1.88 -9.86
C ARG A 96 -6.00 0.49 -10.39
N ARG A 97 -5.16 0.47 -11.41
CA ARG A 97 -4.63 -0.77 -11.95
C ARG A 97 -3.42 -1.22 -11.13
N LEU A 98 -3.48 -2.44 -10.61
CA LEU A 98 -2.36 -3.07 -9.91
C LEU A 98 -1.32 -3.56 -10.93
N ARG A 99 -0.06 -3.21 -10.74
CA ARG A 99 1.03 -3.50 -11.68
C ARG A 99 2.25 -4.06 -10.97
N ALA A 100 2.96 -4.95 -11.65
CA ALA A 100 4.25 -5.43 -11.21
C ALA A 100 5.31 -4.31 -11.19
N LYS A 101 6.31 -4.46 -10.32
CA LYS A 101 7.44 -3.54 -10.12
C LYS A 101 7.01 -2.13 -9.71
N SER A 102 5.99 -2.05 -8.87
CA SER A 102 5.40 -0.80 -8.40
C SER A 102 5.40 -0.69 -6.87
N ILE A 103 5.45 0.54 -6.36
CA ILE A 103 5.20 0.85 -4.96
C ILE A 103 3.81 1.45 -4.85
N TRP A 104 3.06 0.99 -3.86
CA TRP A 104 1.73 1.50 -3.57
C TRP A 104 1.59 1.87 -2.11
N GLY A 105 1.07 3.07 -1.87
CA GLY A 105 0.55 3.46 -0.58
C GLY A 105 -0.96 3.24 -0.51
N PHE A 106 -1.44 2.90 0.66
CA PHE A 106 -2.84 2.62 0.91
C PHE A 106 -3.26 3.11 2.30
N TYR A 107 -4.48 3.56 2.40
CA TYR A 107 -5.16 3.85 3.64
C TYR A 107 -6.49 3.10 3.66
N SER A 108 -6.64 2.20 4.61
CA SER A 108 -7.88 1.44 4.80
C SER A 108 -8.86 2.25 5.65
N GLY A 109 -9.35 3.35 5.14
CA GLY A 109 -10.38 4.13 5.83
C GLY A 109 -11.72 3.39 5.91
N ASP A 110 -12.78 4.09 5.68
CA ASP A 110 -14.16 3.68 5.96
C ASP A 110 -14.73 2.53 5.10
N GLY A 111 -13.94 1.70 4.46
CA GLY A 111 -14.50 0.69 3.53
C GLY A 111 -13.66 -0.55 3.28
N GLY A 112 -12.54 -0.74 3.96
CA GLY A 112 -11.69 -1.91 3.73
C GLY A 112 -11.00 -1.89 2.35
N TRP A 113 -10.70 -3.06 1.80
CA TRP A 113 -10.11 -3.22 0.48
C TRP A 113 -11.01 -4.03 -0.44
N ARG A 114 -11.20 -3.55 -1.66
CA ARG A 114 -11.94 -4.25 -2.69
C ARG A 114 -11.23 -4.17 -4.03
N GLY A 115 -11.05 -5.32 -4.69
CA GLY A 115 -10.36 -5.38 -5.97
C GLY A 115 -10.51 -6.71 -6.68
N LEU A 116 -10.05 -6.74 -7.93
CA LEU A 116 -9.91 -7.94 -8.75
C LEU A 116 -8.42 -8.31 -8.81
N VAL A 117 -8.08 -9.55 -8.49
CA VAL A 117 -6.75 -10.12 -8.72
C VAL A 117 -6.85 -11.16 -9.81
N HIS A 118 -6.02 -11.03 -10.86
CA HIS A 118 -6.04 -11.95 -11.98
C HIS A 118 -5.42 -13.29 -11.64
N GLY A 119 -6.12 -14.37 -11.96
CA GLY A 119 -5.66 -15.74 -11.80
C GLY A 119 -4.44 -16.07 -12.67
N GLY A 120 -3.64 -17.04 -12.21
CA GLY A 120 -2.44 -17.48 -12.91
C GLY A 120 -1.26 -16.50 -12.85
N VAL A 121 -1.42 -15.31 -12.28
CA VAL A 121 -0.35 -14.33 -12.08
C VAL A 121 0.10 -14.35 -10.61
N PRO A 122 1.39 -14.61 -10.33
CA PRO A 122 1.87 -14.59 -8.95
C PRO A 122 1.70 -13.20 -8.30
N VAL A 123 1.13 -13.18 -7.10
CA VAL A 123 1.15 -12.02 -6.21
C VAL A 123 2.39 -12.12 -5.35
N LYS A 124 3.42 -11.33 -5.68
CA LYS A 124 4.65 -11.23 -4.90
C LYS A 124 4.82 -9.80 -4.40
N ALA A 125 4.67 -9.62 -3.10
CA ALA A 125 4.76 -8.31 -2.48
C ALA A 125 5.31 -8.36 -1.07
N VAL A 126 5.86 -7.23 -0.64
CA VAL A 126 6.18 -6.97 0.77
C VAL A 126 5.53 -5.66 1.16
N SER A 127 4.79 -5.65 2.25
CA SER A 127 4.17 -4.46 2.81
C SER A 127 4.65 -4.18 4.24
N ILE A 128 4.69 -2.90 4.57
CA ILE A 128 4.73 -2.40 5.94
C ILE A 128 3.40 -1.71 6.20
N GLU A 129 2.78 -2.07 7.30
CA GLU A 129 1.46 -1.58 7.70
C GLU A 129 1.54 -1.01 9.10
N VAL A 130 1.07 0.22 9.25
CA VAL A 130 1.11 0.93 10.53
C VAL A 130 -0.28 1.35 10.96
N ARG A 131 -0.57 1.18 12.25
CA ARG A 131 -1.84 1.58 12.84
C ARG A 131 -1.88 3.08 13.10
N PRO A 132 -3.08 3.68 13.17
CA PRO A 132 -3.23 5.11 13.44
C PRO A 132 -2.51 5.58 14.70
N GLU A 133 -2.47 4.76 15.75
CA GLU A 133 -1.79 5.08 17.00
C GLU A 133 -0.29 5.30 16.79
N MET A 134 0.34 4.48 15.95
CA MET A 134 1.75 4.65 15.61
C MET A 134 1.96 5.88 14.73
N SER A 135 1.10 6.09 13.73
CA SER A 135 1.22 7.26 12.86
C SER A 135 1.03 8.56 13.64
N ARG A 136 0.07 8.62 14.57
CA ARG A 136 -0.12 9.78 15.46
C ARG A 136 1.09 10.01 16.36
N ALA A 137 1.65 8.97 16.94
CA ALA A 137 2.78 9.09 17.85
C ALA A 137 4.06 9.62 17.18
N TYR A 138 4.30 9.27 15.91
CA TYR A 138 5.60 9.50 15.24
C TYR A 138 5.51 10.35 13.98
N LEU A 139 4.42 10.32 13.24
CA LEU A 139 4.31 10.96 11.93
C LEU A 139 3.56 12.29 11.95
N GLU A 140 2.49 12.44 12.74
CA GLU A 140 1.68 13.66 12.74
C GLU A 140 2.51 14.92 13.01
N ARG A 141 3.48 14.82 13.92
CA ARG A 141 4.40 15.94 14.22
C ARG A 141 5.14 16.42 12.96
N GLU A 142 5.52 15.51 12.08
CA GLU A 142 6.23 15.82 10.84
C GLU A 142 5.30 16.48 9.78
N TYR A 143 4.01 16.42 10.01
CA TYR A 143 2.95 16.98 9.17
C TYR A 143 2.08 18.01 9.92
N ASP A 144 2.67 18.79 10.83
CA ASP A 144 2.01 19.85 11.60
C ASP A 144 0.81 19.35 12.44
N GLY A 145 0.86 18.11 12.93
CA GLY A 145 -0.22 17.49 13.73
C GLY A 145 -1.46 17.11 12.92
N GLN A 146 -1.39 17.06 11.59
CA GLN A 146 -2.53 16.76 10.72
C GLN A 146 -2.47 15.33 10.19
N PHE A 147 -3.34 14.47 10.69
CA PHE A 147 -3.40 13.06 10.26
C PHE A 147 -3.77 12.92 8.78
N GLU A 148 -4.65 13.78 8.26
CA GLU A 148 -5.01 13.79 6.83
C GLU A 148 -3.77 13.96 5.93
N ARG A 149 -2.81 14.75 6.36
CA ARG A 149 -1.54 14.92 5.63
C ARG A 149 -0.65 13.67 5.68
N VAL A 150 -0.67 12.93 6.78
CA VAL A 150 0.00 11.63 6.89
C VAL A 150 -0.64 10.65 5.91
N ARG A 151 -1.96 10.57 5.93
CA ARG A 151 -2.74 9.75 5.01
C ARG A 151 -2.44 10.09 3.55
N ASP A 152 -2.46 11.37 3.20
CA ASP A 152 -2.14 11.85 1.86
C ASP A 152 -0.70 11.52 1.45
N ALA A 153 0.26 11.53 2.37
CA ALA A 153 1.64 11.16 2.11
C ALA A 153 1.74 9.68 1.69
N PHE A 154 1.05 8.77 2.39
CA PHE A 154 0.98 7.35 2.00
C PHE A 154 0.21 7.18 0.68
N ALA A 155 -0.97 7.76 0.55
CA ALA A 155 -1.79 7.67 -0.66
C ALA A 155 -1.09 8.22 -1.91
N SER A 156 -0.15 9.17 -1.75
CA SER A 156 0.66 9.72 -2.85
C SER A 156 1.75 8.78 -3.35
N LEU A 157 1.99 7.67 -2.65
CA LEU A 157 2.89 6.62 -3.11
C LEU A 157 2.17 5.82 -4.20
N SER A 158 2.42 6.15 -5.43
CA SER A 158 1.89 5.45 -6.60
C SER A 158 3.01 5.23 -7.60
N ASP A 159 2.95 4.16 -8.29
CA ASP A 159 3.64 3.58 -9.45
C ASP A 159 4.90 4.27 -10.06
N ASP A 160 5.27 5.45 -9.72
CA ASP A 160 6.20 6.28 -10.51
C ASP A 160 7.69 5.96 -10.28
N GLY A 161 8.03 4.88 -9.62
CA GLY A 161 9.45 4.48 -9.47
C GLY A 161 10.35 5.43 -8.66
N ASP A 162 9.79 6.48 -8.12
CA ASP A 162 10.47 7.64 -7.53
C ASP A 162 11.02 7.42 -6.09
N SER A 163 11.13 6.18 -5.66
CA SER A 163 11.66 5.89 -4.32
C SER A 163 12.51 4.61 -4.35
N PRO A 164 13.70 4.65 -4.97
CA PRO A 164 14.58 3.48 -5.06
C PRO A 164 15.01 2.99 -3.67
N GLU A 165 15.20 3.88 -2.70
CA GLU A 165 15.56 3.54 -1.32
C GLU A 165 14.43 2.78 -0.64
N LEU A 166 13.20 3.24 -0.74
CA LEU A 166 12.02 2.59 -0.16
C LEU A 166 11.78 1.22 -0.81
N ARG A 167 11.96 1.11 -2.12
CA ARG A 167 11.90 -0.16 -2.84
C ARG A 167 12.97 -1.13 -2.35
N ALA A 168 14.21 -0.67 -2.21
CA ALA A 168 15.32 -1.50 -1.73
C ALA A 168 15.09 -1.97 -0.30
N LEU A 169 14.55 -1.08 0.56
CA LEU A 169 14.17 -1.41 1.93
C LEU A 169 13.11 -2.51 1.96
N LEU A 170 11.99 -2.32 1.26
CA LEU A 170 10.88 -3.28 1.23
C LEU A 170 11.32 -4.63 0.64
N ALA A 171 12.01 -4.64 -0.51
CA ALA A 171 12.56 -5.85 -1.10
C ALA A 171 13.57 -6.56 -0.17
N GLY A 172 14.29 -5.81 0.66
CA GLY A 172 15.24 -6.33 1.63
C GLY A 172 14.60 -6.97 2.88
N LEU A 173 13.30 -6.80 3.07
CA LEU A 173 12.55 -7.46 4.16
C LEU A 173 12.21 -8.92 3.86
N TRP A 174 12.33 -9.35 2.60
CA TRP A 174 12.14 -10.76 2.25
C TRP A 174 13.17 -11.62 2.97
N PRO A 175 12.76 -12.58 3.81
CA PRO A 175 13.68 -13.41 4.58
C PRO A 175 14.58 -14.26 3.68
N ARG A 176 15.82 -14.42 4.11
CA ARG A 176 16.85 -15.21 3.43
C ARG A 176 17.45 -16.20 4.42
N PRO A 177 18.06 -17.30 3.96
CA PRO A 177 18.84 -18.17 4.81
C PRO A 177 19.86 -17.35 5.62
N GLY A 178 19.87 -17.52 6.95
CA GLY A 178 20.67 -16.72 7.89
C GLY A 178 19.92 -15.59 8.58
N ASP A 179 18.69 -15.31 8.20
CA ASP A 179 17.86 -14.25 8.80
C ASP A 179 17.06 -14.73 10.03
N GLU A 180 17.14 -15.99 10.39
CA GLU A 180 16.41 -16.63 11.49
C GLU A 180 16.68 -15.98 12.85
N HIS A 181 17.82 -15.30 12.98
CA HIS A 181 18.25 -14.61 14.21
C HIS A 181 17.89 -13.12 14.26
N ARG A 182 17.19 -12.60 13.24
CA ARG A 182 16.78 -11.20 13.24
C ARG A 182 15.81 -10.90 14.39
N SER A 183 16.14 -9.89 15.16
CA SER A 183 15.35 -9.47 16.32
C SER A 183 14.17 -8.60 15.92
N GLN A 184 13.19 -8.47 16.81
CA GLN A 184 12.11 -7.49 16.68
C GLN A 184 12.67 -6.07 16.45
N LEU A 185 13.73 -5.69 17.14
CA LEU A 185 14.36 -4.37 16.98
C LEU A 185 14.85 -4.12 15.55
N TYR A 186 15.37 -5.15 14.86
CA TYR A 186 15.75 -5.04 13.46
C TYR A 186 14.56 -4.65 12.57
N TYR A 187 13.44 -5.35 12.72
CA TYR A 187 12.25 -5.08 11.91
C TYR A 187 11.59 -3.75 12.28
N GLU A 188 11.54 -3.40 13.57
CA GLU A 188 11.04 -2.12 14.04
C GLU A 188 11.86 -0.96 13.46
N GLY A 189 13.21 -1.10 13.43
CA GLY A 189 14.08 -0.14 12.76
C GLY A 189 13.77 0.04 11.27
N LYS A 190 13.42 -1.06 10.57
CA LYS A 190 13.01 -1.00 9.15
C LYS A 190 11.65 -0.31 8.95
N VAL A 191 10.73 -0.50 9.86
CA VAL A 191 9.44 0.22 9.84
C VAL A 191 9.66 1.72 10.03
N PHE A 192 10.50 2.13 10.99
CA PHE A 192 10.83 3.55 11.18
C PHE A 192 11.61 4.15 10.00
N GLU A 193 12.55 3.40 9.41
CA GLU A 193 13.27 3.83 8.21
C GLU A 193 12.30 4.07 7.04
N ALA A 194 11.34 3.16 6.81
CA ALA A 194 10.32 3.33 5.78
C ALA A 194 9.48 4.59 6.01
N MET A 195 9.02 4.82 7.25
CA MET A 195 8.27 6.03 7.61
C MET A 195 9.10 7.30 7.35
N GLY A 196 10.40 7.30 7.72
CA GLY A 196 11.32 8.40 7.46
C GLY A 196 11.43 8.72 5.96
N LEU A 197 11.62 7.71 5.13
CA LEU A 197 11.71 7.86 3.67
C LEU A 197 10.41 8.44 3.06
N ILE A 198 9.24 8.05 3.58
CA ILE A 198 7.96 8.61 3.14
C ILE A 198 7.86 10.09 3.50
N VAL A 199 8.26 10.46 4.72
CA VAL A 199 8.28 11.86 5.18
C VAL A 199 9.20 12.71 4.30
N GLU A 200 10.44 12.25 4.11
CA GLU A 200 11.44 12.97 3.29
C GLU A 200 10.97 13.17 1.86
N ARG A 201 10.44 12.12 1.24
CA ARG A 201 9.86 12.18 -0.12
C ARG A 201 8.74 13.21 -0.20
N THR A 202 7.84 13.22 0.76
CA THR A 202 6.71 14.16 0.77
C THR A 202 7.18 15.59 0.95
N LYS A 203 8.15 15.84 1.84
CA LYS A 203 8.77 17.17 2.03
C LYS A 203 9.47 17.64 0.75
N ALA A 204 10.31 16.79 0.14
CA ALA A 204 10.99 17.10 -1.11
C ALA A 204 10.04 17.45 -2.26
N ARG A 205 8.92 16.73 -2.38
CA ARG A 205 7.89 17.05 -3.38
C ARG A 205 7.20 18.38 -3.13
N ARG A 206 6.97 18.75 -1.87
CA ARG A 206 6.41 20.08 -1.52
C ARG A 206 7.35 21.21 -1.90
N ASP A 207 8.64 21.04 -1.65
CA ASP A 207 9.67 22.04 -1.96
C ASP A 207 9.85 22.23 -3.46
N THR A 208 9.74 21.16 -4.26
CA THR A 208 9.83 21.21 -5.71
C THR A 208 8.54 21.64 -6.38
N SER A 209 7.40 21.32 -5.79
CA SER A 209 6.08 21.68 -6.34
C SER A 209 5.65 23.10 -6.01
N GLY A 210 6.49 24.03 -5.62
CA GLY A 210 6.27 25.49 -5.39
C GLY A 210 4.84 26.06 -5.47
N ARG A 211 3.84 25.23 -5.74
CA ARG A 211 2.41 25.44 -5.76
C ARG A 211 1.68 24.18 -5.27
N ALA A 212 1.37 24.12 -4.01
CA ALA A 212 0.29 23.24 -3.57
C ALA A 212 -0.95 23.60 -4.39
N VAL A 213 -1.56 22.60 -5.06
CA VAL A 213 -2.84 22.80 -5.75
C VAL A 213 -3.84 23.30 -4.72
N ALA A 214 -4.41 24.48 -4.94
CA ALA A 214 -5.39 25.04 -4.03
C ALA A 214 -6.56 24.05 -3.84
N PRO A 215 -7.17 23.97 -2.64
CA PRO A 215 -8.27 23.03 -2.40
C PRO A 215 -9.38 23.12 -3.45
N GLU A 216 -9.76 24.35 -3.85
CA GLU A 216 -10.75 24.58 -4.92
C GLU A 216 -10.31 24.03 -6.28
N ASP A 217 -9.04 24.10 -6.60
CA ASP A 217 -8.50 23.56 -7.86
C ASP A 217 -8.46 22.03 -7.82
N ARG A 218 -8.20 21.42 -6.65
CA ARG A 218 -8.25 19.97 -6.46
C ARG A 218 -9.67 19.43 -6.64
N GLU A 219 -10.68 20.09 -6.07
CA GLU A 219 -12.09 19.71 -6.27
C GLU A 219 -12.48 19.77 -7.75
N ARG A 220 -12.06 20.81 -8.47
CA ARG A 220 -12.32 20.95 -9.90
C ARG A 220 -11.64 19.86 -10.73
N ILE A 221 -10.42 19.47 -10.38
CA ILE A 221 -9.70 18.36 -11.04
C ILE A 221 -10.39 17.02 -10.77
N GLN A 222 -10.84 16.78 -9.54
CA GLN A 222 -11.61 15.57 -9.21
C GLN A 222 -12.93 15.50 -10.00
N ALA A 223 -13.65 16.63 -10.12
CA ALA A 223 -14.86 16.68 -10.93
C ALA A 223 -14.60 16.38 -12.40
N VAL A 224 -13.47 16.84 -12.94
CA VAL A 224 -13.08 16.52 -14.32
C VAL A 224 -12.65 15.06 -14.49
N ALA A 225 -12.05 14.45 -13.48
CA ALA A 225 -11.76 13.01 -13.52
C ALA A 225 -13.04 12.20 -13.65
N LEU A 226 -14.07 12.49 -12.87
CA LEU A 226 -15.40 11.88 -13.00
C LEU A 226 -16.02 12.15 -14.38
N TYR A 227 -15.86 13.38 -14.90
CA TYR A 227 -16.35 13.72 -16.23
C TYR A 227 -15.68 12.88 -17.33
N ILE A 228 -14.37 12.60 -17.20
CA ILE A 228 -13.64 11.73 -18.14
C ILE A 228 -14.21 10.30 -18.09
N ASP A 229 -14.48 9.78 -16.90
CA ASP A 229 -15.02 8.44 -16.71
C ASP A 229 -16.42 8.31 -17.35
N ASP A 230 -17.27 9.30 -17.14
CA ASP A 230 -18.63 9.34 -17.72
C ASP A 230 -18.62 9.53 -19.25
N HIS A 231 -17.56 10.10 -19.82
CA HIS A 231 -17.46 10.43 -21.25
C HIS A 231 -16.29 9.72 -21.95
N CYS A 232 -15.83 8.59 -21.43
CA CYS A 232 -14.67 7.84 -21.95
C CYS A 232 -14.81 7.41 -23.43
N ALA A 233 -16.03 7.31 -23.95
CA ALA A 233 -16.32 7.03 -25.37
C ALA A 233 -16.23 8.28 -26.27
N SER A 234 -16.04 9.46 -25.72
CA SER A 234 -16.01 10.74 -26.44
C SER A 234 -14.57 11.16 -26.74
N ALA A 235 -14.35 11.84 -27.86
CA ALA A 235 -13.03 12.42 -28.16
C ALA A 235 -12.80 13.68 -27.30
N LEU A 236 -12.32 13.49 -26.06
CA LEU A 236 -12.04 14.59 -25.14
C LEU A 236 -10.68 15.21 -25.47
N THR A 237 -10.64 16.54 -25.56
CA THR A 237 -9.39 17.29 -25.70
C THR A 237 -8.98 17.94 -24.38
N VAL A 238 -7.69 18.26 -24.24
CA VAL A 238 -7.19 18.99 -23.05
C VAL A 238 -7.91 20.34 -22.88
N ASP A 239 -8.28 21.00 -23.97
CA ASP A 239 -9.00 22.28 -23.94
C ASP A 239 -10.43 22.11 -23.42
N ASP A 240 -11.11 21.00 -23.75
CA ASP A 240 -12.42 20.67 -23.22
C ASP A 240 -12.36 20.40 -21.73
N LEU A 241 -11.38 19.62 -21.30
CA LEU A 241 -11.17 19.29 -19.89
C LEU A 241 -10.77 20.51 -19.06
N ALA A 242 -9.90 21.36 -19.58
CA ALA A 242 -9.52 22.62 -18.94
C ALA A 242 -10.73 23.55 -18.78
N ARG A 243 -11.59 23.62 -19.80
CA ARG A 243 -12.84 24.39 -19.77
C ARG A 243 -13.80 23.82 -18.73
N ALA A 244 -13.95 22.49 -18.66
CA ALA A 244 -14.76 21.82 -17.65
C ALA A 244 -14.27 22.10 -16.23
N ALA A 245 -12.95 22.18 -16.03
CA ALA A 245 -12.33 22.58 -14.76
C ALA A 245 -12.40 24.08 -14.46
N CYS A 246 -12.94 24.92 -15.37
CA CYS A 246 -12.86 26.39 -15.28
C CYS A 246 -11.41 26.88 -15.10
N MET A 247 -10.46 26.28 -15.84
CA MET A 247 -9.03 26.60 -15.79
C MET A 247 -8.49 26.94 -17.17
N SER A 248 -7.34 27.64 -17.21
CA SER A 248 -6.57 27.72 -18.46
C SER A 248 -5.94 26.34 -18.76
N PRO A 249 -5.68 25.99 -20.04
CA PRO A 249 -5.05 24.73 -20.40
C PRO A 249 -3.69 24.48 -19.70
N THR A 250 -2.91 25.54 -19.48
CA THR A 250 -1.65 25.47 -18.75
C THR A 250 -1.88 25.12 -17.27
N LYS A 251 -2.75 25.88 -16.60
CA LYS A 251 -3.09 25.61 -15.18
C LYS A 251 -3.69 24.23 -15.01
N PHE A 252 -4.59 23.82 -15.92
CA PHE A 252 -5.18 22.49 -15.89
C PHE A 252 -4.11 21.39 -15.97
N LYS A 253 -3.18 21.45 -16.93
CA LYS A 253 -2.08 20.48 -17.06
C LYS A 253 -1.21 20.44 -15.81
N GLU A 254 -0.91 21.58 -15.20
CA GLU A 254 -0.12 21.65 -13.96
C GLU A 254 -0.86 20.99 -12.79
N CYS A 255 -2.15 21.32 -12.60
CA CYS A 255 -2.97 20.78 -11.50
C CYS A 255 -3.32 19.30 -11.70
N PHE A 256 -3.55 18.86 -12.94
CA PHE A 256 -3.88 17.46 -13.25
C PHE A 256 -2.68 16.53 -13.16
N LYS A 257 -1.47 17.05 -13.20
CA LYS A 257 -0.21 16.33 -13.06
C LYS A 257 0.28 16.30 -11.61
N ALA A 258 -0.15 17.22 -10.76
CA ALA A 258 0.26 17.35 -9.37
C ALA A 258 -0.56 16.44 -8.44
#